data_7d83312d4ad8f815143aecc64930788c
#
_entry.id   7d83312d4ad8f815143aecc64930788c
#
_cell.length_a   1.000
_cell.length_b   1.000
_cell.length_c   1.000
_cell.angle_alpha   90.00
_cell.angle_beta   90.00
_cell.angle_gamma   90.00
#
_symmetry.space_group_name_H-M   'P 1'
#
loop_
_entity.id
_entity.type
_entity.pdbx_description
1 polymer ?
#
loop_
_entity_poly.entity_id
_entity_poly.type
_entity_poly.pdbx_seq_one_letter_code
_entity_poly.pdbx_strand_id
1 'polypeptide(L)'
;MLATIESVKIIEKAELIAELVIASEIADKYRVSYHKLMNDKATKKKIVEFTKMKELYADVQRFGRYHPDYKEIMIKTRELKREMDLDENVANFRRAEMELQTLLDEISLIIGRSVSEHIKVPTGNPFFDSGSSCGGGCGSGGACGCSA
;
A
#
# COMPACT_ATOMS: atom_id res chain seq x y z
N MET A 1 -9.04 3.25 -30.90
CA MET A 1 -7.93 2.34 -31.23
C MET A 1 -8.51 1.19 -32.03
N LEU A 2 -7.92 0.89 -33.20
CA LEU A 2 -8.29 -0.32 -33.92
C LEU A 2 -7.67 -1.52 -33.16
N ALA A 3 -8.51 -2.47 -32.77
CA ALA A 3 -8.04 -3.70 -32.13
C ALA A 3 -7.31 -4.53 -33.20
N THR A 4 -6.01 -4.71 -33.05
CA THR A 4 -5.24 -5.63 -33.90
C THR A 4 -5.35 -7.05 -33.32
N ILE A 5 -5.17 -8.08 -34.17
CA ILE A 5 -5.17 -9.48 -33.74
C ILE A 5 -4.11 -9.70 -32.62
N GLU A 6 -3.01 -9.00 -32.68
CA GLU A 6 -1.95 -9.05 -31.66
C GLU A 6 -2.43 -8.49 -30.30
N SER A 7 -3.13 -7.35 -30.31
CA SER A 7 -3.71 -6.75 -29.11
C SER A 7 -4.72 -7.69 -28.43
N VAL A 8 -5.54 -8.37 -29.22
CA VAL A 8 -6.52 -9.35 -28.71
C VAL A 8 -5.79 -10.53 -28.03
N LYS A 9 -4.77 -11.09 -28.70
CA LYS A 9 -3.97 -12.18 -28.12
C LYS A 9 -3.25 -11.80 -26.81
N ILE A 10 -2.78 -10.56 -26.70
CA ILE A 10 -2.15 -10.07 -25.47
C ILE A 10 -3.18 -10.01 -24.34
N ILE A 11 -4.39 -9.49 -24.63
CA ILE A 11 -5.48 -9.43 -23.63
C ILE A 11 -5.88 -10.83 -23.18
N GLU A 12 -6.10 -11.77 -24.11
CA GLU A 12 -6.41 -13.18 -23.77
C GLU A 12 -5.36 -13.80 -22.84
N LYS A 13 -4.06 -13.53 -23.06
CA LYS A 13 -2.99 -14.02 -22.17
C LYS A 13 -3.00 -13.34 -20.81
N ALA A 14 -3.32 -12.05 -20.76
CA ALA A 14 -3.47 -11.33 -19.49
C ALA A 14 -4.66 -11.87 -18.68
N GLU A 15 -5.78 -12.19 -19.32
CA GLU A 15 -6.94 -12.83 -18.69
C GLU A 15 -6.59 -14.20 -18.10
N LEU A 16 -5.82 -15.03 -18.82
CA LEU A 16 -5.33 -16.31 -18.29
C LEU A 16 -4.44 -16.12 -17.03
N ILE A 17 -3.57 -15.11 -17.02
CA ILE A 17 -2.77 -14.81 -15.82
C ILE A 17 -3.70 -14.38 -14.67
N ALA A 18 -4.69 -13.56 -14.93
CA ALA A 18 -5.65 -13.14 -13.90
C ALA A 18 -6.43 -14.33 -13.32
N GLU A 19 -6.87 -15.26 -14.15
CA GLU A 19 -7.54 -16.50 -13.70
C GLU A 19 -6.62 -17.33 -12.80
N LEU A 20 -5.34 -17.50 -13.16
CA LEU A 20 -4.37 -18.22 -12.34
C LEU A 20 -4.13 -17.53 -10.99
N VAL A 21 -4.03 -16.20 -10.97
CA VAL A 21 -3.91 -15.42 -9.72
C VAL A 21 -5.15 -15.62 -8.84
N ILE A 22 -6.35 -15.52 -9.43
CA ILE A 22 -7.62 -15.69 -8.71
C ILE A 22 -7.75 -17.11 -8.14
N ALA A 23 -7.26 -18.14 -8.84
CA ALA A 23 -7.28 -19.52 -8.41
C ALA A 23 -6.13 -19.87 -7.44
N SER A 24 -5.23 -18.94 -7.14
CA SER A 24 -4.09 -19.19 -6.26
C SER A 24 -4.49 -19.30 -4.79
N GLU A 25 -3.71 -20.04 -4.01
CA GLU A 25 -3.87 -20.13 -2.55
C GLU A 25 -3.70 -18.76 -1.88
N ILE A 26 -2.87 -17.89 -2.44
CA ILE A 26 -2.64 -16.53 -1.93
C ILE A 26 -3.93 -15.70 -2.04
N ALA A 27 -4.63 -15.77 -3.18
CA ALA A 27 -5.90 -15.09 -3.37
C ALA A 27 -7.00 -15.67 -2.47
N ASP A 28 -6.99 -16.97 -2.20
CA ASP A 28 -7.92 -17.60 -1.26
C ASP A 28 -7.67 -17.12 0.17
N LYS A 29 -6.42 -17.08 0.62
CA LYS A 29 -6.05 -16.52 1.94
C LYS A 29 -6.52 -15.07 2.10
N TYR A 30 -6.34 -14.26 1.06
CA TYR A 30 -6.82 -12.87 1.05
C TYR A 30 -8.35 -12.82 1.22
N ARG A 31 -9.11 -13.59 0.43
CA ARG A 31 -10.58 -13.63 0.51
C ARG A 31 -11.07 -14.09 1.89
N VAL A 32 -10.48 -15.14 2.42
CA VAL A 32 -10.85 -15.67 3.75
C VAL A 32 -10.57 -14.65 4.85
N SER A 33 -9.40 -14.02 4.84
CA SER A 33 -9.03 -13.01 5.83
C SER A 33 -9.90 -11.75 5.71
N TYR A 34 -10.24 -11.32 4.49
CA TYR A 34 -11.18 -10.23 4.23
C TYR A 34 -12.58 -10.52 4.79
N HIS A 35 -13.11 -11.73 4.54
CA HIS A 35 -14.41 -12.13 5.08
C HIS A 35 -14.42 -12.17 6.61
N LYS A 36 -13.36 -12.66 7.25
CA LYS A 36 -13.24 -12.63 8.71
C LYS A 36 -13.24 -11.20 9.25
N LEU A 37 -12.44 -10.33 8.64
CA LEU A 37 -12.37 -8.91 8.99
C LEU A 37 -13.76 -8.23 8.88
N MET A 38 -14.49 -8.52 7.79
CA MET A 38 -15.77 -7.89 7.50
C MET A 38 -16.93 -8.48 8.30
N ASN A 39 -16.79 -9.66 8.88
CA ASN A 39 -17.87 -10.29 9.65
C ASN A 39 -17.72 -10.07 11.17
N ASP A 40 -16.55 -9.72 11.66
CA ASP A 40 -16.33 -9.44 13.06
C ASP A 40 -16.78 -8.01 13.43
N LYS A 41 -17.81 -7.94 14.31
CA LYS A 41 -18.36 -6.67 14.79
C LYS A 41 -17.37 -5.90 15.66
N ALA A 42 -16.55 -6.60 16.45
CA ALA A 42 -15.58 -5.97 17.33
C ALA A 42 -14.47 -5.29 16.54
N THR A 43 -13.92 -6.00 15.56
CA THR A 43 -12.90 -5.48 14.61
C THR A 43 -13.44 -4.29 13.83
N LYS A 44 -14.66 -4.39 13.28
CA LYS A 44 -15.33 -3.27 12.59
C LYS A 44 -15.47 -2.02 13.45
N LYS A 45 -15.83 -2.18 14.71
CA LYS A 45 -15.96 -1.05 15.64
C LYS A 45 -14.62 -0.31 15.81
N LYS A 46 -13.52 -1.04 16.03
CA LYS A 46 -12.18 -0.47 16.13
C LYS A 46 -11.78 0.29 14.86
N ILE A 47 -12.04 -0.29 13.68
CA ILE A 47 -11.75 0.34 12.39
C ILE A 47 -12.52 1.65 12.23
N VAL A 48 -13.82 1.66 12.53
CA VAL A 48 -14.67 2.85 12.45
C VAL A 48 -14.22 3.93 13.43
N GLU A 49 -13.90 3.57 14.67
CA GLU A 49 -13.39 4.50 15.68
C GLU A 49 -12.07 5.13 15.26
N PHE A 50 -11.14 4.32 14.76
CA PHE A 50 -9.88 4.83 14.22
C PHE A 50 -10.08 5.73 13.00
N THR A 51 -10.96 5.36 12.06
CA THR A 51 -11.23 6.18 10.86
C THR A 51 -11.76 7.55 11.23
N LYS A 52 -12.75 7.64 12.12
CA LYS A 52 -13.28 8.91 12.62
C LYS A 52 -12.20 9.76 13.28
N MET A 53 -11.35 9.14 14.09
CA MET A 53 -10.27 9.88 14.76
C MET A 53 -9.20 10.34 13.78
N LYS A 54 -8.91 9.57 12.74
CA LYS A 54 -7.98 9.93 11.66
C LYS A 54 -8.49 11.15 10.86
N GLU A 55 -9.78 11.20 10.57
CA GLU A 55 -10.40 12.36 9.91
C GLU A 55 -10.28 13.61 10.78
N LEU A 56 -10.63 13.51 12.07
CA LEU A 56 -10.47 14.60 13.02
C LEU A 56 -9.02 15.06 13.14
N TYR A 57 -8.07 14.12 13.18
CA TYR A 57 -6.64 14.43 13.20
C TYR A 57 -6.20 15.17 11.92
N ALA A 58 -6.69 14.76 10.75
CA ALA A 58 -6.38 15.43 9.50
C ALA A 58 -6.87 16.89 9.48
N ASP A 59 -8.04 17.15 10.05
CA ASP A 59 -8.58 18.51 10.16
C ASP A 59 -7.74 19.36 11.12
N VAL A 60 -7.42 18.82 12.29
CA VAL A 60 -6.60 19.52 13.29
C VAL A 60 -5.17 19.73 12.79
N GLN A 61 -4.62 18.82 12.00
CA GLN A 61 -3.28 18.93 11.43
C GLN A 61 -3.14 20.13 10.49
N ARG A 62 -4.21 20.58 9.83
CA ARG A 62 -4.21 21.79 8.98
C ARG A 62 -3.88 23.04 9.77
N PHE A 63 -4.29 23.11 11.06
CA PHE A 63 -4.00 24.20 11.96
C PHE A 63 -2.69 23.99 12.74
N GLY A 64 -2.13 22.79 12.68
CA GLY A 64 -0.87 22.41 13.31
C GLY A 64 -0.87 22.54 14.83
N ARG A 65 0.28 22.86 15.39
CA ARG A 65 0.49 22.95 16.85
C ARG A 65 -0.30 24.08 17.54
N TYR A 66 -0.90 24.97 16.79
CA TYR A 66 -1.69 26.09 17.30
C TYR A 66 -3.12 25.67 17.68
N HIS A 67 -3.58 24.49 17.24
CA HIS A 67 -4.88 23.98 17.66
C HIS A 67 -4.81 23.47 19.10
N PRO A 68 -5.72 23.91 19.99
CA PRO A 68 -5.66 23.57 21.42
C PRO A 68 -5.70 22.06 21.65
N ASP A 69 -6.49 21.31 20.87
CA ASP A 69 -6.67 19.86 21.05
C ASP A 69 -5.69 19.02 20.23
N TYR A 70 -4.70 19.65 19.55
CA TYR A 70 -3.78 18.93 18.68
C TYR A 70 -3.07 17.76 19.37
N LYS A 71 -2.56 17.99 20.59
CA LYS A 71 -1.83 16.97 21.33
C LYS A 71 -2.73 15.80 21.75
N GLU A 72 -3.91 16.11 22.24
CA GLU A 72 -4.88 15.10 22.70
C GLU A 72 -5.33 14.21 21.55
N ILE A 73 -5.76 14.82 20.44
CA ILE A 73 -6.21 14.12 19.24
C ILE A 73 -5.09 13.27 18.65
N MET A 74 -3.84 13.78 18.63
CA MET A 74 -2.68 13.03 18.16
C MET A 74 -2.42 11.77 19.01
N ILE A 75 -2.45 11.90 20.35
CA ILE A 75 -2.25 10.78 21.27
C ILE A 75 -3.35 9.74 21.06
N LYS A 76 -4.60 10.16 21.09
CA LYS A 76 -5.76 9.27 20.93
C LYS A 76 -5.77 8.56 19.56
N THR A 77 -5.36 9.25 18.49
CA THR A 77 -5.21 8.63 17.17
C THR A 77 -4.17 7.52 17.18
N ARG A 78 -3.04 7.71 17.89
CA ARG A 78 -2.00 6.68 18.02
C ARG A 78 -2.46 5.48 18.85
N GLU A 79 -3.19 5.71 19.92
CA GLU A 79 -3.76 4.65 20.77
C GLU A 79 -4.75 3.80 19.96
N LEU A 80 -5.73 4.40 19.32
CA LEU A 80 -6.70 3.70 18.48
C LEU A 80 -6.05 2.98 17.31
N LYS A 81 -5.03 3.57 16.70
CA LYS A 81 -4.24 2.89 15.67
C LYS A 81 -3.58 1.64 16.22
N ARG A 82 -2.97 1.74 17.39
CA ARG A 82 -2.31 0.59 18.03
C ARG A 82 -3.32 -0.52 18.37
N GLU A 83 -4.47 -0.16 18.92
CA GLU A 83 -5.53 -1.13 19.23
C GLU A 83 -6.06 -1.85 17.97
N MET A 84 -6.20 -1.11 16.87
CA MET A 84 -6.59 -1.68 15.58
C MET A 84 -5.47 -2.58 15.01
N ASP A 85 -4.21 -2.13 15.07
CA ASP A 85 -3.06 -2.87 14.52
C ASP A 85 -2.77 -4.16 15.30
N LEU A 86 -3.13 -4.22 16.58
CA LEU A 86 -3.01 -5.42 17.43
C LEU A 86 -4.19 -6.39 17.27
N ASP A 87 -5.24 -6.00 16.55
CA ASP A 87 -6.35 -6.89 16.28
C ASP A 87 -5.94 -8.02 15.34
N GLU A 88 -6.23 -9.26 15.73
CA GLU A 88 -5.78 -10.45 14.99
C GLU A 88 -6.34 -10.50 13.56
N ASN A 89 -7.62 -10.12 13.38
CA ASN A 89 -8.24 -10.11 12.07
C ASN A 89 -7.61 -9.05 11.15
N VAL A 90 -7.28 -7.87 11.70
CA VAL A 90 -6.58 -6.80 10.96
C VAL A 90 -5.17 -7.25 10.59
N ALA A 91 -4.44 -7.85 11.53
CA ALA A 91 -3.07 -8.31 11.29
C ALA A 91 -3.02 -9.44 10.25
N ASN A 92 -3.97 -10.38 10.30
CA ASN A 92 -4.07 -11.47 9.33
C ASN A 92 -4.45 -10.96 7.93
N PHE A 93 -5.39 -10.03 7.85
CA PHE A 93 -5.77 -9.42 6.59
C PHE A 93 -4.60 -8.66 5.96
N ARG A 94 -3.87 -7.84 6.72
CA ARG A 94 -2.69 -7.12 6.21
C ARG A 94 -1.60 -8.04 5.70
N ARG A 95 -1.35 -9.17 6.38
CA ARG A 95 -0.38 -10.16 5.88
C ARG A 95 -0.80 -10.75 4.55
N ALA A 96 -2.06 -11.16 4.44
CA ALA A 96 -2.59 -11.72 3.20
C ALA A 96 -2.63 -10.67 2.05
N GLU A 97 -2.91 -9.42 2.37
CA GLU A 97 -2.85 -8.30 1.42
C GLU A 97 -1.43 -8.08 0.90
N MET A 98 -0.42 -8.10 1.80
CA MET A 98 0.99 -7.97 1.41
C MET A 98 1.47 -9.14 0.56
N GLU A 99 1.07 -10.39 0.88
CA GLU A 99 1.42 -11.56 0.08
C GLU A 99 0.84 -11.46 -1.34
N LEU A 100 -0.43 -11.06 -1.47
CA LEU A 100 -1.07 -10.88 -2.76
C LEU A 100 -0.44 -9.73 -3.55
N GLN A 101 -0.15 -8.60 -2.89
CA GLN A 101 0.54 -7.47 -3.51
C GLN A 101 1.92 -7.87 -4.04
N THR A 102 2.69 -8.63 -3.26
CA THR A 102 4.01 -9.12 -3.68
C THR A 102 3.92 -9.98 -4.93
N LEU A 103 2.94 -10.89 -5.00
CA LEU A 103 2.71 -11.71 -6.20
C LEU A 103 2.39 -10.85 -7.43
N LEU A 104 1.53 -9.84 -7.28
CA LEU A 104 1.15 -8.94 -8.37
C LEU A 104 2.34 -8.07 -8.82
N ASP A 105 3.14 -7.59 -7.89
CA ASP A 105 4.35 -6.83 -8.16
C ASP A 105 5.37 -7.68 -8.93
N GLU A 106 5.59 -8.94 -8.54
CA GLU A 106 6.47 -9.87 -9.26
C GLU A 106 6.00 -10.11 -10.69
N ILE A 107 4.73 -10.37 -10.91
CA ILE A 107 4.14 -10.54 -12.26
C ILE A 107 4.35 -9.28 -13.10
N SER A 108 4.06 -8.12 -12.52
CA SER A 108 4.22 -6.83 -13.21
C SER A 108 5.67 -6.55 -13.60
N LEU A 109 6.62 -6.89 -12.71
CA LEU A 109 8.05 -6.77 -12.98
C LEU A 109 8.52 -7.73 -14.09
N ILE A 110 8.06 -8.96 -14.09
CA ILE A 110 8.39 -9.93 -15.16
C ILE A 110 7.94 -9.38 -16.51
N ILE A 111 6.69 -8.89 -16.59
CA ILE A 111 6.14 -8.32 -17.82
C ILE A 111 6.93 -7.07 -18.24
N GLY A 112 7.16 -6.13 -17.32
CA GLY A 112 7.89 -4.90 -17.62
C GLY A 112 9.30 -5.14 -18.10
N ARG A 113 10.07 -5.97 -17.38
CA ARG A 113 11.46 -6.31 -17.73
C ARG A 113 11.60 -7.10 -19.04
N SER A 114 10.57 -7.88 -19.39
CA SER A 114 10.55 -8.58 -20.70
C SER A 114 10.49 -7.62 -21.89
N VAL A 115 9.97 -6.40 -21.68
CA VAL A 115 9.94 -5.36 -22.70
C VAL A 115 11.22 -4.53 -22.68
N SER A 116 11.62 -4.05 -21.50
CA SER A 116 12.87 -3.30 -21.30
C SER A 116 13.22 -3.21 -19.81
N GLU A 117 14.52 -3.34 -19.49
CA GLU A 117 15.04 -3.14 -18.14
C GLU A 117 14.86 -1.70 -17.62
N HIS A 118 14.64 -0.74 -18.52
CA HIS A 118 14.45 0.66 -18.17
C HIS A 118 13.00 1.07 -17.91
N ILE A 119 12.04 0.15 -18.10
CA ILE A 119 10.61 0.43 -17.79
C ILE A 119 10.44 0.43 -16.28
N LYS A 120 10.00 1.56 -15.74
CA LYS A 120 9.59 1.66 -14.34
C LYS A 120 8.19 1.07 -14.18
N VAL A 121 8.13 -0.03 -13.44
CA VAL A 121 6.88 -0.64 -13.03
C VAL A 121 6.55 -0.12 -11.64
N PRO A 122 5.40 0.54 -11.43
CA PRO A 122 5.00 0.95 -10.09
C PRO A 122 4.74 -0.30 -9.24
N THR A 123 5.52 -0.49 -8.20
CA THR A 123 5.39 -1.59 -7.26
C THR A 123 4.97 -1.05 -5.90
N GLY A 124 4.15 -1.81 -5.17
CA GLY A 124 3.78 -1.47 -3.80
C GLY A 124 4.88 -1.75 -2.79
N ASN A 125 5.93 -2.46 -3.19
CA ASN A 125 7.04 -2.84 -2.33
C ASN A 125 8.33 -2.09 -2.72
N PRO A 126 8.89 -1.24 -1.81
CA PRO A 126 10.12 -0.48 -2.06
C PRO A 126 11.35 -1.33 -2.41
N PHE A 127 11.36 -2.62 -2.04
CA PHE A 127 12.45 -3.54 -2.39
C PHE A 127 12.58 -3.77 -3.89
N PHE A 128 11.51 -3.63 -4.63
CA PHE A 128 11.55 -3.76 -6.10
C PHE A 128 11.95 -2.45 -6.79
N ASP A 129 11.85 -1.31 -6.09
CA ASP A 129 12.28 -0.01 -6.62
C ASP A 129 13.79 0.23 -6.54
N SER A 130 14.55 -0.61 -5.84
CA SER A 130 16.00 -0.45 -5.62
C SER A 130 16.88 -0.71 -6.86
N GLY A 131 16.29 -0.89 -8.03
CA GLY A 131 16.98 -1.21 -9.28
C GLY A 131 17.42 -0.04 -10.14
N SER A 132 17.10 1.22 -9.85
CA SER A 132 17.66 2.32 -10.66
C SER A 132 17.47 3.68 -10.03
N SER A 133 18.59 4.25 -9.72
CA SER A 133 18.85 5.70 -9.70
C SER A 133 19.51 6.24 -8.46
N CYS A 134 20.76 5.86 -8.25
CA CYS A 134 21.75 6.81 -7.79
C CYS A 134 22.29 7.55 -9.02
N GLY A 135 21.47 8.35 -9.66
CA GLY A 135 21.87 9.12 -10.82
C GLY A 135 21.04 10.38 -10.94
N GLY A 136 21.31 11.40 -10.17
CA GLY A 136 20.68 12.68 -10.39
C GLY A 136 20.83 13.65 -9.25
N GLY A 137 21.99 14.34 -9.18
CA GLY A 137 22.02 15.73 -8.75
C GLY A 137 22.06 16.04 -7.27
N CYS A 138 23.13 15.72 -6.59
CA CYS A 138 23.61 16.64 -5.56
C CYS A 138 24.26 17.84 -6.26
N GLY A 139 23.44 18.76 -6.70
CA GLY A 139 23.86 20.04 -7.24
C GLY A 139 23.29 21.15 -6.36
N SER A 140 24.18 21.87 -5.75
CA SER A 140 24.07 23.15 -5.07
C SER A 140 24.01 23.13 -3.55
N GLY A 141 25.12 23.36 -2.99
CA GLY A 141 25.65 24.21 -1.98
C GLY A 141 24.65 24.92 -1.09
N GLY A 142 24.53 24.46 0.16
CA GLY A 142 24.01 25.20 1.27
C GLY A 142 24.88 24.89 2.46
N ALA A 143 25.85 25.75 2.73
CA ALA A 143 26.71 25.72 3.90
C ALA A 143 25.87 25.81 5.16
N CYS A 144 25.78 24.72 5.92
CA CYS A 144 25.38 24.78 7.31
C CYS A 144 26.60 25.15 8.15
N GLY A 145 26.75 26.43 8.42
CA GLY A 145 27.64 26.95 9.41
C GLY A 145 27.17 26.56 10.81
N CYS A 146 27.84 25.58 11.42
CA CYS A 146 27.83 25.39 12.85
C CYS A 146 29.00 26.21 13.41
N SER A 147 28.68 27.30 14.10
CA SER A 147 29.63 27.99 14.96
C SER A 147 29.04 28.17 16.34
N ALA A 148 29.77 27.61 17.30
CA ALA A 148 29.85 27.88 18.73
C ALA A 148 28.53 28.00 19.51
#